data_dacceb130fe165481100aaf186283cf2
#
_entry.id   dacceb130fe165481100aaf186283cf2
#
_cell.length_a   1.000
_cell.length_b   1.000
_cell.length_c   1.000
_cell.angle_alpha   90.00
_cell.angle_beta   90.00
_cell.angle_gamma   90.00
#
_symmetry.space_group_name_H-M   'P 1'
#
loop_
_entity.id
_entity.type
_entity.pdbx_description
1 polymer ?
#
loop_
_entity_poly.entity_id
_entity_poly.type
_entity_poly.pdbx_seq_one_letter_code
_entity_poly.pdbx_strand_id
1 'polypeptide(L)'
;MTKRPYEQLPLVFRHDPASGREDLLVSDRLSAAIAIIDHWPDWPSPVVIIAGPVGSGKSHLASIWRQMTGAEVIHPTAGSNAADIASAGPVLFEDVDRQGFDDTALFHVINSVRQNGTGLLMTSRLWPMSWPVTLPDLRSRLKAATVVEIGEPDDELLTQVLFKLFADRQLLVDERLVAYIVNRMERSLATAQLVVERLDHLALSRGTRLTRALAAEVLDELANARCAD
;
A
#
# COMPACT_ATOMS: atom_id res chain seq x y z
N MET A 1 -28.31 -44.15 5.22
CA MET A 1 -27.59 -43.24 6.14
C MET A 1 -26.44 -42.63 5.37
N THR A 2 -26.64 -41.45 4.80
CA THR A 2 -25.64 -40.72 3.99
C THR A 2 -24.72 -39.95 4.95
N LYS A 3 -23.45 -40.37 5.03
CA LYS A 3 -22.43 -39.63 5.80
C LYS A 3 -22.29 -38.22 5.15
N ARG A 4 -22.60 -37.17 5.91
CA ARG A 4 -22.22 -35.80 5.57
C ARG A 4 -20.69 -35.75 5.49
N PRO A 5 -20.08 -35.22 4.42
CA PRO A 5 -18.64 -34.98 4.40
C PRO A 5 -18.30 -34.03 5.53
N TYR A 6 -17.31 -34.36 6.34
CA TYR A 6 -16.74 -33.44 7.33
C TYR A 6 -16.16 -32.24 6.54
N GLU A 7 -16.76 -31.09 6.66
CA GLU A 7 -16.20 -29.83 6.23
C GLU A 7 -15.02 -29.54 7.16
N GLN A 8 -13.83 -29.75 6.68
CA GLN A 8 -12.60 -29.42 7.38
C GLN A 8 -12.47 -27.90 7.35
N LEU A 9 -12.70 -27.24 8.48
CA LEU A 9 -12.45 -25.81 8.61
C LEU A 9 -10.95 -25.57 8.35
N PRO A 10 -10.59 -24.79 7.33
CA PRO A 10 -9.20 -24.46 7.09
C PRO A 10 -8.66 -23.67 8.29
N LEU A 11 -7.53 -24.12 8.85
CA LEU A 11 -6.77 -23.33 9.80
C LEU A 11 -6.25 -22.09 9.03
N VAL A 12 -6.86 -20.96 9.29
CA VAL A 12 -6.45 -19.67 8.69
C VAL A 12 -5.16 -19.25 9.40
N PHE A 13 -4.02 -19.69 8.87
CA PHE A 13 -2.76 -19.03 9.18
C PHE A 13 -2.79 -17.70 8.44
N ARG A 14 -2.81 -16.59 9.19
CA ARG A 14 -2.52 -15.29 8.60
C ARG A 14 -1.09 -15.34 8.10
N HIS A 15 -0.91 -15.52 6.81
CA HIS A 15 0.33 -15.17 6.15
C HIS A 15 0.33 -13.65 6.10
N ASP A 16 1.10 -13.02 7.00
CA ASP A 16 1.49 -11.64 6.77
C ASP A 16 2.30 -11.66 5.48
N PRO A 17 1.84 -10.96 4.43
CA PRO A 17 2.59 -10.94 3.18
C PRO A 17 4.00 -10.46 3.50
N ALA A 18 5.00 -11.15 2.96
CA ALA A 18 6.38 -10.76 3.07
C ALA A 18 6.49 -9.27 2.66
N SER A 19 6.72 -8.41 3.66
CA SER A 19 6.66 -6.95 3.52
C SER A 19 8.04 -6.32 3.63
N GLY A 20 9.09 -7.15 3.48
CA GLY A 20 10.48 -6.71 3.53
C GLY A 20 10.91 -5.98 2.25
N ARG A 21 12.03 -5.24 2.35
CA ARG A 21 12.68 -4.56 1.21
C ARG A 21 13.05 -5.53 0.08
N GLU A 22 13.45 -6.76 0.42
CA GLU A 22 13.81 -7.85 -0.52
C GLU A 22 12.60 -8.39 -1.31
N ASP A 23 11.39 -8.14 -0.81
CA ASP A 23 10.14 -8.56 -1.43
C ASP A 23 9.61 -7.56 -2.45
N LEU A 24 10.19 -6.37 -2.51
CA LEU A 24 9.77 -5.30 -3.38
C LEU A 24 10.14 -5.59 -4.84
N LEU A 25 9.14 -5.76 -5.68
CA LEU A 25 9.34 -5.87 -7.12
C LEU A 25 9.59 -4.47 -7.69
N VAL A 26 10.76 -4.30 -8.30
CA VAL A 26 11.16 -3.02 -8.91
C VAL A 26 10.57 -2.94 -10.31
N SER A 27 9.72 -1.94 -10.53
CA SER A 27 9.29 -1.52 -11.87
C SER A 27 9.69 -0.07 -12.11
N ASP A 28 9.76 0.34 -13.36
CA ASP A 28 10.08 1.73 -13.71
C ASP A 28 9.13 2.72 -13.04
N ARG A 29 7.88 2.34 -12.83
CA ARG A 29 6.84 3.17 -12.18
C ARG A 29 7.04 3.35 -10.69
N LEU A 30 7.74 2.42 -10.04
CA LEU A 30 8.05 2.47 -8.61
C LEU A 30 9.47 2.97 -8.35
N SER A 31 10.32 3.03 -9.37
CA SER A 31 11.74 3.31 -9.24
C SER A 31 12.04 4.61 -8.50
N ALA A 32 11.35 5.70 -8.81
CA ALA A 32 11.53 6.98 -8.14
C ALA A 32 11.10 6.94 -6.66
N ALA A 33 10.00 6.23 -6.36
CA ALA A 33 9.52 6.08 -4.98
C ALA A 33 10.41 5.15 -4.16
N ILE A 34 10.95 4.10 -4.77
CA ILE A 34 11.95 3.23 -4.16
C ILE A 34 13.22 4.01 -3.89
N ALA A 35 13.73 4.75 -4.88
CA ALA A 35 14.94 5.55 -4.73
C ALA A 35 14.84 6.56 -3.58
N ILE A 36 13.70 7.23 -3.41
CA ILE A 36 13.54 8.19 -2.30
C ILE A 36 13.51 7.49 -0.94
N ILE A 37 12.91 6.31 -0.83
CA ILE A 37 12.94 5.50 0.39
C ILE A 37 14.37 5.06 0.73
N ASP A 38 15.11 4.59 -0.27
CA ASP A 38 16.50 4.13 -0.10
C ASP A 38 17.50 5.27 0.21
N HIS A 39 17.18 6.52 -0.18
CA HIS A 39 18.02 7.69 0.10
C HIS A 39 17.86 8.24 1.53
N TRP A 40 17.00 7.67 2.33
CA TRP A 40 16.91 8.07 3.74
C TRP A 40 18.25 7.82 4.47
N PRO A 41 18.74 8.75 5.33
CA PRO A 41 18.14 10.04 5.74
C PRO A 41 18.44 11.25 4.85
N ASP A 42 19.18 11.07 3.75
CA ASP A 42 19.67 12.15 2.87
C ASP A 42 18.60 12.62 1.88
N TRP A 43 17.40 12.87 2.34
CA TRP A 43 16.31 13.36 1.51
C TRP A 43 16.53 14.81 1.06
N PRO A 44 16.11 15.19 -0.18
CA PRO A 44 16.16 16.57 -0.66
C PRO A 44 15.35 17.53 0.21
N SER A 45 14.30 17.06 0.83
CA SER A 45 13.46 17.79 1.80
C SER A 45 13.15 16.87 2.97
N PRO A 46 13.10 17.35 4.23
CA PRO A 46 12.67 16.52 5.36
C PRO A 46 11.21 16.07 5.30
N VAL A 47 10.47 16.55 4.29
CA VAL A 47 9.08 16.16 4.04
C VAL A 47 9.00 15.53 2.66
N VAL A 48 8.62 14.25 2.63
CA VAL A 48 8.40 13.47 1.41
C VAL A 48 6.94 13.04 1.34
N ILE A 49 6.34 13.17 0.18
CA ILE A 49 4.96 12.79 -0.08
C ILE A 49 4.94 11.80 -1.24
N ILE A 50 4.43 10.59 -1.01
CA ILE A 50 4.19 9.61 -2.07
C ILE A 50 2.72 9.71 -2.47
N ALA A 51 2.48 10.19 -3.70
CA ALA A 51 1.15 10.36 -4.26
C ALA A 51 0.86 9.30 -5.33
N GLY A 52 -0.39 8.86 -5.45
CA GLY A 52 -0.79 7.92 -6.49
C GLY A 52 -2.10 7.19 -6.22
N PRO A 53 -2.66 6.45 -7.18
CA PRO A 53 -3.96 5.83 -7.07
C PRO A 53 -4.01 4.75 -5.97
N VAL A 54 -5.22 4.29 -5.67
CA VAL A 54 -5.44 3.17 -4.74
C VAL A 54 -4.73 1.91 -5.27
N GLY A 55 -4.10 1.16 -4.37
CA GLY A 55 -3.43 -0.09 -4.75
C GLY A 55 -2.16 0.06 -5.58
N SER A 56 -1.57 1.27 -5.69
CA SER A 56 -0.29 1.49 -6.38
C SER A 56 0.95 1.10 -5.56
N GLY A 57 0.80 0.67 -4.30
CA GLY A 57 1.92 0.25 -3.46
C GLY A 57 2.42 1.27 -2.45
N LYS A 58 1.79 2.43 -2.31
CA LYS A 58 2.21 3.49 -1.36
C LYS A 58 2.36 3.01 0.07
N SER A 59 1.34 2.34 0.61
CA SER A 59 1.36 1.83 1.99
C SER A 59 2.41 0.74 2.19
N HIS A 60 2.70 -0.04 1.16
CA HIS A 60 3.78 -1.03 1.21
C HIS A 60 5.15 -0.33 1.33
N LEU A 61 5.42 0.67 0.51
CA LEU A 61 6.65 1.48 0.60
C LEU A 61 6.74 2.23 1.93
N ALA A 62 5.63 2.79 2.42
CA ALA A 62 5.56 3.45 3.72
C ALA A 62 5.88 2.47 4.87
N SER A 63 5.37 1.24 4.79
CA SER A 63 5.67 0.17 5.76
C SER A 63 7.15 -0.22 5.76
N ILE A 64 7.76 -0.37 4.57
CA ILE A 64 9.20 -0.64 4.43
C ILE A 64 10.01 0.49 5.10
N TRP A 65 9.73 1.74 4.77
CA TRP A 65 10.41 2.88 5.35
C TRP A 65 10.25 2.95 6.87
N ARG A 66 9.03 2.71 7.36
CA ARG A 66 8.75 2.66 8.79
C ARG A 66 9.57 1.59 9.51
N GLN A 67 9.69 0.38 8.92
CA GLN A 67 10.49 -0.70 9.49
C GLN A 67 11.99 -0.35 9.52
N MET A 68 12.49 0.29 8.46
CA MET A 68 13.90 0.71 8.36
C MET A 68 14.27 1.79 9.38
N THR A 69 13.35 2.71 9.66
CA THR A 69 13.63 3.94 10.41
C THR A 69 13.11 3.93 11.84
N GLY A 70 12.19 3.03 12.17
CA GLY A 70 11.45 3.04 13.43
C GLY A 70 10.42 4.18 13.51
N ALA A 71 9.99 4.74 12.36
CA ALA A 71 9.09 5.88 12.33
C ALA A 71 7.77 5.61 13.08
N GLU A 72 7.33 6.58 13.85
CA GLU A 72 6.02 6.54 14.51
C GLU A 72 4.90 7.01 13.58
N VAL A 73 3.75 6.35 13.65
CA VAL A 73 2.57 6.76 12.89
C VAL A 73 1.87 7.89 13.65
N ILE A 74 1.59 8.99 12.95
CA ILE A 74 0.94 10.16 13.52
C ILE A 74 -0.37 10.51 12.82
N HIS A 75 -1.24 11.20 13.54
CA HIS A 75 -2.47 11.80 13.02
C HIS A 75 -2.54 13.26 13.48
N PRO A 76 -2.16 14.23 12.64
CA PRO A 76 -2.14 15.64 13.00
C PRO A 76 -3.55 16.23 13.12
N THR A 77 -4.18 16.02 14.26
CA THR A 77 -5.49 16.59 14.62
C THR A 77 -5.31 17.70 15.65
N ALA A 78 -6.34 18.54 15.80
CA ALA A 78 -6.31 19.63 16.78
C ALA A 78 -6.01 19.10 18.20
N GLY A 79 -5.00 19.68 18.85
CA GLY A 79 -4.57 19.27 20.19
C GLY A 79 -3.79 17.95 20.27
N SER A 80 -3.40 17.35 19.14
CA SER A 80 -2.55 16.16 19.12
C SER A 80 -1.10 16.50 19.52
N ASN A 81 -0.37 15.50 20.03
CA ASN A 81 1.08 15.58 20.33
C ASN A 81 1.96 15.23 19.11
N ALA A 82 1.39 15.25 17.90
CA ALA A 82 2.09 14.81 16.69
C ALA A 82 3.39 15.61 16.43
N ALA A 83 3.42 16.90 16.74
CA ALA A 83 4.61 17.72 16.59
C ALA A 83 5.72 17.35 17.58
N ASP A 84 5.37 16.95 18.81
CA ASP A 84 6.34 16.50 19.82
C ASP A 84 6.95 15.16 19.40
N ILE A 85 6.13 14.21 18.91
CA ILE A 85 6.60 12.94 18.35
C ILE A 85 7.56 13.21 17.17
N ALA A 86 7.19 14.10 16.27
CA ALA A 86 8.00 14.48 15.11
C ALA A 86 9.31 15.18 15.48
N SER A 87 9.41 15.79 16.67
CA SER A 87 10.66 16.35 17.18
C SER A 87 11.65 15.30 17.64
N ALA A 88 11.16 14.17 18.10
CA ALA A 88 11.96 13.09 18.67
C ALA A 88 12.50 12.10 17.60
N GLY A 89 11.81 11.96 16.47
CA GLY A 89 12.21 11.00 15.44
C GLY A 89 11.39 11.12 14.15
N PRO A 90 11.66 10.21 13.17
CA PRO A 90 10.93 10.17 11.93
C PRO A 90 9.46 9.79 12.16
N VAL A 91 8.55 10.34 11.37
CA VAL A 91 7.12 10.13 11.50
C VAL A 91 6.47 9.80 10.15
N LEU A 92 5.43 8.98 10.20
CA LEU A 92 4.62 8.55 9.06
C LEU A 92 3.18 9.03 9.22
N PHE A 93 2.62 9.65 8.17
CA PHE A 93 1.21 9.98 8.08
C PHE A 93 0.62 9.41 6.78
N GLU A 94 -0.14 8.33 6.90
CA GLU A 94 -0.73 7.66 5.74
C GLU A 94 -2.11 8.20 5.37
N ASP A 95 -2.47 8.05 4.09
CA ASP A 95 -3.78 8.40 3.52
C ASP A 95 -4.28 9.80 3.93
N VAL A 96 -3.40 10.79 3.86
CA VAL A 96 -3.62 12.18 4.31
C VAL A 96 -4.94 12.75 3.80
N ASP A 97 -5.26 12.52 2.53
CA ASP A 97 -6.47 13.01 1.85
C ASP A 97 -7.77 12.31 2.31
N ARG A 98 -7.65 11.15 2.97
CA ARG A 98 -8.79 10.39 3.52
C ARG A 98 -8.99 10.59 5.00
N GLN A 99 -7.90 10.58 5.75
CA GLN A 99 -7.96 10.70 7.20
C GLN A 99 -8.25 12.14 7.63
N GLY A 100 -7.89 13.10 6.75
CA GLY A 100 -7.97 14.51 7.09
C GLY A 100 -6.93 14.92 8.15
N PHE A 101 -6.79 16.21 8.35
CA PHE A 101 -5.85 16.78 9.32
C PHE A 101 -6.33 18.17 9.74
N ASP A 102 -5.81 18.65 10.84
CA ASP A 102 -5.87 20.07 11.21
C ASP A 102 -4.69 20.80 10.57
N ASP A 103 -4.96 21.90 9.87
CA ASP A 103 -3.95 22.69 9.17
C ASP A 103 -2.82 23.15 10.08
N THR A 104 -3.17 23.61 11.28
CA THR A 104 -2.21 24.11 12.26
C THR A 104 -1.37 23.00 12.85
N ALA A 105 -1.99 21.85 13.17
CA ALA A 105 -1.29 20.68 13.67
C ALA A 105 -0.29 20.14 12.65
N LEU A 106 -0.70 19.97 11.39
CA LEU A 106 0.22 19.52 10.33
C LEU A 106 1.34 20.54 10.06
N PHE A 107 1.04 21.85 10.11
CA PHE A 107 2.05 22.89 9.99
C PHE A 107 3.10 22.79 11.12
N HIS A 108 2.68 22.53 12.36
CA HIS A 108 3.60 22.34 13.48
C HIS A 108 4.45 21.07 13.31
N VAL A 109 3.89 19.95 12.86
CA VAL A 109 4.64 18.74 12.53
C VAL A 109 5.73 19.02 11.48
N ILE A 110 5.38 19.69 10.37
CA ILE A 110 6.34 20.03 9.32
C ILE A 110 7.46 20.93 9.84
N ASN A 111 7.14 21.92 10.67
CA ASN A 111 8.15 22.78 11.28
C ASN A 111 9.04 21.99 12.25
N SER A 112 8.46 21.10 13.05
CA SER A 112 9.18 20.26 14.00
C SER A 112 10.23 19.38 13.29
N VAL A 113 9.87 18.65 12.24
CA VAL A 113 10.83 17.82 11.49
C VAL A 113 11.95 18.66 10.85
N ARG A 114 11.64 19.87 10.38
CA ARG A 114 12.64 20.78 9.80
C ARG A 114 13.62 21.32 10.83
N GLN A 115 13.15 21.66 12.03
CA GLN A 115 13.97 22.22 13.10
C GLN A 115 14.87 21.18 13.74
N ASN A 116 14.40 19.95 13.86
CA ASN A 116 15.10 18.88 14.57
C ASN A 116 15.88 17.93 13.62
N GLY A 117 15.80 18.15 12.31
CA GLY A 117 16.49 17.29 11.33
C GLY A 117 15.94 15.86 11.28
N THR A 118 14.69 15.65 11.66
CA THR A 118 13.96 14.39 11.53
C THR A 118 13.28 14.31 10.15
N GLY A 119 12.36 13.40 9.93
CA GLY A 119 11.68 13.27 8.64
C GLY A 119 10.20 12.95 8.75
N LEU A 120 9.43 13.44 7.78
CA LEU A 120 8.02 13.13 7.63
C LEU A 120 7.77 12.48 6.27
N LEU A 121 7.32 11.22 6.29
CA LEU A 121 6.77 10.58 5.11
C LEU A 121 5.25 10.67 5.15
N MET A 122 4.66 11.10 4.03
CA MET A 122 3.20 11.11 3.85
C MET A 122 2.79 10.28 2.64
N THR A 123 1.64 9.62 2.72
CA THR A 123 1.00 8.99 1.56
C THR A 123 -0.34 9.64 1.26
N SER A 124 -0.68 9.76 -0.02
CA SER A 124 -1.93 10.37 -0.47
C SER A 124 -2.36 9.79 -1.82
N ARG A 125 -3.65 9.85 -2.13
CA ARG A 125 -4.17 9.56 -3.48
C ARG A 125 -4.09 10.79 -4.37
N LEU A 126 -4.23 11.97 -3.77
CA LEU A 126 -4.24 13.25 -4.44
C LEU A 126 -2.91 13.98 -4.28
N TRP A 127 -2.60 14.82 -5.25
CA TRP A 127 -1.49 15.75 -5.13
C TRP A 127 -1.70 16.73 -3.97
N PRO A 128 -0.64 17.11 -3.22
CA PRO A 128 -0.77 17.99 -2.06
C PRO A 128 -1.43 19.33 -2.35
N MET A 129 -1.29 19.82 -3.59
CA MET A 129 -1.91 21.08 -4.01
C MET A 129 -3.45 21.00 -4.18
N SER A 130 -4.00 19.78 -4.23
CA SER A 130 -5.45 19.51 -4.29
C SER A 130 -6.05 19.30 -2.90
N TRP A 131 -5.26 19.29 -1.85
CA TRP A 131 -5.78 19.14 -0.50
C TRP A 131 -6.51 20.42 -0.06
N PRO A 132 -7.57 20.30 0.75
CA PRO A 132 -8.37 21.44 1.19
C PRO A 132 -7.68 22.30 2.26
N VAL A 133 -6.43 22.69 2.00
CA VAL A 133 -5.60 23.49 2.92
C VAL A 133 -6.03 24.95 2.87
N THR A 134 -6.36 25.50 4.03
CA THR A 134 -6.77 26.90 4.20
C THR A 134 -5.62 27.80 4.69
N LEU A 135 -4.66 27.23 5.45
CA LEU A 135 -3.53 27.96 6.01
C LEU A 135 -2.46 28.24 4.93
N PRO A 136 -2.19 29.53 4.55
CA PRO A 136 -1.23 29.86 3.51
C PRO A 136 0.18 29.35 3.79
N ASP A 137 0.60 29.39 5.04
CA ASP A 137 1.93 28.93 5.46
C ASP A 137 2.10 27.43 5.26
N LEU A 138 1.08 26.63 5.63
CA LEU A 138 1.08 25.19 5.36
C LEU A 138 1.15 24.92 3.86
N ARG A 139 0.36 25.64 3.04
CA ARG A 139 0.42 25.51 1.58
C ARG A 139 1.83 25.78 1.02
N SER A 140 2.51 26.77 1.56
CA SER A 140 3.90 27.08 1.17
C SER A 140 4.87 25.96 1.57
N ARG A 141 4.67 25.32 2.73
CA ARG A 141 5.47 24.18 3.19
C ARG A 141 5.25 22.96 2.34
N LEU A 142 4.00 22.66 1.98
CA LEU A 142 3.66 21.53 1.09
C LEU A 142 4.23 21.71 -0.33
N LYS A 143 4.30 22.95 -0.84
CA LYS A 143 4.98 23.23 -2.12
C LYS A 143 6.48 22.97 -2.08
N ALA A 144 7.12 23.11 -0.92
CA ALA A 144 8.54 22.86 -0.73
C ALA A 144 8.87 21.40 -0.36
N ALA A 145 7.85 20.53 -0.22
CA ALA A 145 8.03 19.12 0.02
C ALA A 145 8.48 18.40 -1.27
N THR A 146 9.20 17.29 -1.10
CA THR A 146 9.49 16.39 -2.22
C THR A 146 8.27 15.52 -2.48
N VAL A 147 7.68 15.63 -3.65
CA VAL A 147 6.53 14.81 -4.07
C VAL A 147 6.99 13.79 -5.09
N VAL A 148 6.73 12.52 -4.82
CA VAL A 148 6.98 11.42 -5.74
C VAL A 148 5.66 10.78 -6.14
N GLU A 149 5.40 10.70 -7.44
CA GLU A 149 4.19 10.09 -7.96
C GLU A 149 4.42 8.63 -8.30
N ILE A 150 3.50 7.77 -7.88
CA ILE A 150 3.41 6.38 -8.31
C ILE A 150 2.21 6.24 -9.24
N GLY A 151 2.45 5.76 -10.47
CA GLY A 151 1.38 5.45 -11.41
C GLY A 151 0.61 4.16 -11.06
N GLU A 152 -0.42 3.87 -11.85
CA GLU A 152 -1.08 2.57 -11.79
C GLU A 152 -0.09 1.46 -12.17
N PRO A 153 -0.14 0.27 -11.53
CA PRO A 153 0.68 -0.85 -11.91
C PRO A 153 0.35 -1.29 -13.34
N ASP A 154 1.37 -1.57 -14.13
CA ASP A 154 1.22 -2.14 -15.46
C ASP A 154 1.05 -3.66 -15.42
N ASP A 155 0.76 -4.26 -16.58
CA ASP A 155 0.52 -5.70 -16.69
C ASP A 155 1.77 -6.51 -16.35
N GLU A 156 2.95 -5.98 -16.62
CA GLU A 156 4.21 -6.65 -16.31
C GLU A 156 4.42 -6.75 -14.80
N LEU A 157 4.27 -5.64 -14.08
CA LEU A 157 4.36 -5.62 -12.63
C LEU A 157 3.28 -6.50 -11.97
N LEU A 158 2.04 -6.42 -12.45
CA LEU A 158 0.95 -7.27 -11.94
C LEU A 158 1.23 -8.76 -12.16
N THR A 159 1.79 -9.11 -13.32
CA THR A 159 2.18 -10.50 -13.62
C THR A 159 3.26 -10.99 -12.66
N GLN A 160 4.32 -10.20 -12.45
CA GLN A 160 5.41 -10.54 -11.53
C GLN A 160 4.91 -10.67 -10.08
N VAL A 161 4.07 -9.72 -9.64
CA VAL A 161 3.46 -9.74 -8.30
C VAL A 161 2.59 -10.99 -8.11
N LEU A 162 1.74 -11.34 -9.07
CA LEU A 162 0.90 -12.54 -8.98
C LEU A 162 1.75 -13.82 -8.88
N PHE A 163 2.79 -13.96 -9.71
CA PHE A 163 3.68 -15.13 -9.61
C PHE A 163 4.33 -15.22 -8.24
N LYS A 164 4.83 -14.10 -7.71
CA LYS A 164 5.40 -14.05 -6.36
C LYS A 164 4.37 -14.44 -5.31
N LEU A 165 3.17 -13.83 -5.31
CA LEU A 165 2.12 -14.11 -4.33
C LEU A 165 1.66 -15.58 -4.34
N PHE A 166 1.59 -16.21 -5.51
CA PHE A 166 1.30 -17.64 -5.62
C PHE A 166 2.46 -18.50 -5.11
N ALA A 167 3.72 -18.13 -5.45
CA ALA A 167 4.90 -18.84 -4.98
C ALA A 167 5.04 -18.78 -3.45
N ASP A 168 4.81 -17.62 -2.82
CA ASP A 168 4.84 -17.42 -1.37
C ASP A 168 3.83 -18.34 -0.65
N ARG A 169 2.73 -18.70 -1.32
CA ARG A 169 1.69 -19.64 -0.83
C ARG A 169 1.91 -21.09 -1.30
N GLN A 170 3.03 -21.36 -1.98
CA GLN A 170 3.34 -22.68 -2.57
C GLN A 170 2.26 -23.17 -3.55
N LEU A 171 1.59 -22.26 -4.22
CA LEU A 171 0.57 -22.56 -5.23
C LEU A 171 1.20 -22.59 -6.61
N LEU A 172 1.02 -23.72 -7.31
CA LEU A 172 1.48 -23.86 -8.69
C LEU A 172 0.47 -23.25 -9.64
N VAL A 173 0.93 -22.30 -10.45
CA VAL A 173 0.14 -21.62 -11.48
C VAL A 173 0.90 -21.62 -12.80
N ASP A 174 0.16 -21.63 -13.91
CA ASP A 174 0.73 -21.44 -15.23
C ASP A 174 0.57 -19.98 -15.71
N GLU A 175 1.36 -19.62 -16.72
CA GLU A 175 1.32 -18.28 -17.32
C GLU A 175 -0.06 -17.92 -17.89
N ARG A 176 -0.80 -18.91 -18.38
CA ARG A 176 -2.13 -18.69 -18.98
C ARG A 176 -3.16 -18.29 -17.92
N LEU A 177 -3.07 -18.87 -16.72
CA LEU A 177 -3.94 -18.50 -15.62
C LEU A 177 -3.60 -17.10 -15.11
N VAL A 178 -2.32 -16.79 -14.94
CA VAL A 178 -1.86 -15.46 -14.51
C VAL A 178 -2.29 -14.38 -15.51
N ALA A 179 -2.03 -14.60 -16.81
CA ALA A 179 -2.48 -13.68 -17.86
C ALA A 179 -4.00 -13.51 -17.89
N TYR A 180 -4.78 -14.59 -17.63
CA TYR A 180 -6.22 -14.51 -17.52
C TYR A 180 -6.67 -13.61 -16.37
N ILE A 181 -6.00 -13.70 -15.21
CA ILE A 181 -6.28 -12.87 -14.03
C ILE A 181 -5.93 -11.41 -14.32
N VAL A 182 -4.70 -11.11 -14.79
CA VAL A 182 -4.23 -9.75 -15.09
C VAL A 182 -5.17 -9.01 -16.04
N ASN A 183 -5.64 -9.70 -17.10
CA ASN A 183 -6.53 -9.10 -18.09
C ASN A 183 -7.94 -8.76 -17.58
N ARG A 184 -8.33 -9.24 -16.39
CA ARG A 184 -9.69 -9.10 -15.86
C ARG A 184 -9.77 -8.44 -14.49
N MET A 185 -8.66 -8.44 -13.75
CA MET A 185 -8.61 -7.77 -12.46
C MET A 185 -8.45 -6.26 -12.63
N GLU A 186 -8.78 -5.52 -11.59
CA GLU A 186 -8.41 -4.11 -11.50
C GLU A 186 -6.89 -3.96 -11.40
N ARG A 187 -6.35 -2.91 -12.03
CA ARG A 187 -4.92 -2.57 -11.99
C ARG A 187 -4.51 -2.05 -10.61
N SER A 188 -4.43 -2.97 -9.66
CA SER A 188 -4.15 -2.67 -8.27
C SER A 188 -3.39 -3.82 -7.62
N LEU A 189 -2.28 -3.50 -6.92
CA LEU A 189 -1.51 -4.48 -6.15
C LEU A 189 -2.35 -5.05 -4.98
N ALA A 190 -3.21 -4.22 -4.39
CA ALA A 190 -4.13 -4.70 -3.35
C ALA A 190 -5.14 -5.70 -3.90
N THR A 191 -5.66 -5.47 -5.11
CA THR A 191 -6.55 -6.42 -5.77
C THR A 191 -5.82 -7.72 -6.13
N ALA A 192 -4.56 -7.66 -6.57
CA ALA A 192 -3.75 -8.85 -6.82
C ALA A 192 -3.61 -9.72 -5.56
N GLN A 193 -3.31 -9.11 -4.42
CA GLN A 193 -3.24 -9.80 -3.13
C GLN A 193 -4.57 -10.46 -2.76
N LEU A 194 -5.67 -9.72 -2.88
CA LEU A 194 -7.01 -10.23 -2.57
C LEU A 194 -7.43 -11.38 -3.48
N VAL A 195 -7.15 -11.31 -4.77
CA VAL A 195 -7.43 -12.39 -5.73
C VAL A 195 -6.69 -13.66 -5.33
N VAL A 196 -5.40 -13.57 -5.03
CA VAL A 196 -4.59 -14.74 -4.65
C VAL A 196 -5.07 -15.32 -3.32
N GLU A 197 -5.37 -14.49 -2.32
CA GLU A 197 -5.92 -14.92 -1.04
C GLU A 197 -7.25 -15.68 -1.18
N ARG A 198 -8.16 -15.15 -1.99
CA ARG A 198 -9.45 -15.79 -2.27
C ARG A 198 -9.31 -17.10 -3.03
N LEU A 199 -8.41 -17.13 -4.02
CA LEU A 199 -8.13 -18.35 -4.77
C LEU A 199 -7.54 -19.45 -3.89
N ASP A 200 -6.60 -19.11 -3.03
CA ASP A 200 -6.00 -20.03 -2.07
C ASP A 200 -7.06 -20.61 -1.13
N HIS A 201 -7.85 -19.75 -0.50
CA HIS A 201 -8.92 -20.17 0.39
C HIS A 201 -9.94 -21.09 -0.30
N LEU A 202 -10.38 -20.76 -1.51
CA LEU A 202 -11.34 -21.57 -2.26
C LEU A 202 -10.75 -22.91 -2.72
N ALA A 203 -9.49 -22.90 -3.18
CA ALA A 203 -8.79 -24.12 -3.57
C ALA A 203 -8.64 -25.08 -2.38
N LEU A 204 -8.25 -24.57 -1.22
CA LEU A 204 -8.15 -25.35 0.02
C LEU A 204 -9.50 -25.89 0.50
N SER A 205 -10.53 -25.05 0.56
CA SER A 205 -11.85 -25.45 1.04
C SER A 205 -12.52 -26.52 0.17
N ARG A 206 -12.28 -26.48 -1.15
CA ARG A 206 -12.85 -27.42 -2.11
C ARG A 206 -11.94 -28.61 -2.42
N GLY A 207 -10.70 -28.63 -1.92
CA GLY A 207 -9.71 -29.66 -2.24
C GLY A 207 -9.40 -29.73 -3.74
N THR A 208 -9.42 -28.59 -4.46
CA THR A 208 -9.25 -28.51 -5.91
C THR A 208 -7.98 -27.76 -6.28
N ARG A 209 -7.48 -28.03 -7.50
CA ARG A 209 -6.38 -27.22 -8.06
C ARG A 209 -6.90 -25.87 -8.54
N LEU A 210 -6.00 -24.90 -8.66
CA LEU A 210 -6.29 -23.61 -9.29
C LEU A 210 -6.66 -23.83 -10.76
N THR A 211 -7.80 -23.29 -11.15
CA THR A 211 -8.31 -23.38 -12.53
C THR A 211 -8.83 -22.04 -13.00
N ARG A 212 -8.92 -21.86 -14.31
CA ARG A 212 -9.51 -20.65 -14.89
C ARG A 212 -10.97 -20.43 -14.47
N ALA A 213 -11.73 -21.52 -14.25
CA ALA A 213 -13.11 -21.43 -13.77
C ALA A 213 -13.17 -20.85 -12.33
N LEU A 214 -12.26 -21.33 -11.46
CA LEU A 214 -12.15 -20.81 -10.09
C LEU A 214 -11.72 -19.33 -10.10
N ALA A 215 -10.78 -18.95 -10.96
CA ALA A 215 -10.36 -17.56 -11.12
C ALA A 215 -11.50 -16.67 -11.62
N ALA A 216 -12.32 -17.14 -12.55
CA ALA A 216 -13.49 -16.40 -13.01
C ALA A 216 -14.48 -16.14 -11.86
N GLU A 217 -14.78 -17.16 -11.06
CA GLU A 217 -15.67 -17.04 -9.90
C GLU A 217 -15.18 -15.97 -8.90
N VAL A 218 -13.88 -16.00 -8.56
CA VAL A 218 -13.28 -15.00 -7.64
C VAL A 218 -13.35 -13.60 -8.22
N LEU A 219 -13.02 -13.44 -9.49
CA LEU A 219 -13.02 -12.13 -10.13
C LEU A 219 -14.45 -11.54 -10.22
N ASP A 220 -15.44 -12.37 -10.51
CA ASP A 220 -16.85 -11.97 -10.54
C ASP A 220 -17.36 -11.60 -9.12
N GLU A 221 -16.96 -12.37 -8.10
CA GLU A 221 -17.29 -12.05 -6.69
C GLU A 221 -16.74 -10.66 -6.30
N LEU A 222 -15.46 -10.41 -6.62
CA LEU A 222 -14.79 -9.15 -6.28
C LEU A 222 -15.37 -7.95 -7.07
N ALA A 223 -15.74 -8.15 -8.32
CA ALA A 223 -16.39 -7.11 -9.11
C ALA A 223 -17.77 -6.76 -8.54
N ASN A 224 -18.57 -7.76 -8.14
CA ASN A 224 -19.90 -7.55 -7.57
C ASN A 224 -19.87 -6.88 -6.19
N ALA A 225 -18.88 -7.21 -5.35
CA ALA A 225 -18.71 -6.60 -4.02
C ALA A 225 -18.47 -5.09 -4.10
N ARG A 226 -17.79 -4.61 -5.15
CA ARG A 226 -17.52 -3.17 -5.36
C ARG A 226 -18.73 -2.38 -5.86
N CYS A 227 -19.65 -3.02 -6.55
CA CYS A 227 -20.85 -2.34 -7.02
C CYS A 227 -21.86 -2.12 -5.88
N ALA A 228 -21.61 -2.72 -4.71
CA ALA A 228 -22.49 -2.62 -3.54
C ALA A 228 -22.04 -1.56 -2.50
N ASP A 229 -20.83 -1.01 -2.64
CA ASP A 229 -20.25 0.09 -1.84
C ASP A 229 -20.32 1.42 -2.61
#